data_884edea0d6c5c76adffd8dc4c0219fda
#
_entry.id   884edea0d6c5c76adffd8dc4c0219fda
#
_cell.length_a   1.000
_cell.length_b   1.000
_cell.length_c   1.000
_cell.angle_alpha   90.00
_cell.angle_beta   90.00
_cell.angle_gamma   90.00
#
_symmetry.space_group_name_H-M   'P 1'
#
loop_
_entity.id
_entity.type
_entity.pdbx_description
1 polymer ?
#
loop_
_entity_poly.entity_id
_entity_poly.type
_entity_poly.pdbx_seq_one_letter_code
_entity_poly.pdbx_strand_id
1 'polypeptide(L)'
;MENFLGRVFLRKRGSQPFLRCLFTVGVLLLAGALSAQVDPGPRGGPPGAGGPVPTLNFNETIFWFNALAQFGTVFSVSGTIAGEPGVGLGPGFNGNGCALCHAEPAVGGSSPGLNSPVNPVPNPQIALATLDGATNVVPPFIFPNGPVREARFIMNTAGGLDGGVHNLYSIQGRFDAPGCGLPQENFPPQLANNNVVFRIPTPTFGLGFVENTPDSNLQANLAANAAAKAALGIAGRFNTSGNDGTITRFGWKAQNKSLLIFSGEASNVEQGIANDVFPNERNAILGCVFNVTPEDTTNLIIPPGPGAGDFASQISSLQVNFAAFMRLNAVPVPVPFTPSAANGQALFNSIGCVLCHSDKLTTAKSPFTGMGGFTYQPFSDFALHHMGSTLADGVTQGDAGPDEFRTAPLWGVGQRLFFMHDGRTTDLLKAIRLHSSPAANCINTTATQNFTVNGVAHAPSTIVNFCGSEANAVVNNFFTTLTPAQRQDILNFLRSL
;
A
#
# COMPACT_ATOMS: atom_id res chain seq x y z
N MET A 1 3.39 82.60 3.84
CA MET A 1 4.01 83.06 5.10
C MET A 1 5.18 82.14 5.31
N GLU A 2 6.25 82.64 4.86
CA GLU A 2 7.46 83.14 5.55
C GLU A 2 8.32 81.98 6.05
N ASN A 3 9.43 81.73 5.34
CA ASN A 3 10.76 82.34 5.46
C ASN A 3 11.54 81.78 6.67
N PHE A 4 12.78 81.25 6.57
CA PHE A 4 14.03 81.92 6.21
C PHE A 4 15.17 80.86 6.25
N LEU A 5 15.97 80.76 5.24
CA LEU A 5 17.42 80.97 5.06
C LEU A 5 18.31 80.54 6.29
N GLY A 6 19.32 79.75 6.13
CA GLY A 6 20.47 79.97 5.42
C GLY A 6 21.76 79.34 5.95
N ARG A 7 22.73 79.16 5.06
CA ARG A 7 24.21 79.09 5.13
C ARG A 7 24.89 77.73 5.33
N VAL A 8 25.33 77.14 4.28
CA VAL A 8 26.70 77.02 3.74
C VAL A 8 27.86 77.10 4.76
N PHE A 9 28.60 75.99 4.86
CA PHE A 9 30.06 76.01 4.93
C PHE A 9 30.69 74.76 4.35
N LEU A 10 31.52 74.95 3.32
CA LEU A 10 32.44 74.01 2.68
C LEU A 10 33.62 73.72 3.60
N ARG A 11 34.11 72.48 3.60
CA ARG A 11 35.53 72.11 3.51
C ARG A 11 35.78 70.61 3.56
N LYS A 12 36.29 70.11 2.51
CA LYS A 12 37.60 69.60 2.06
C LYS A 12 37.79 68.10 2.24
N ARG A 13 37.87 67.44 1.11
CA ARG A 13 38.78 66.40 0.63
C ARG A 13 39.53 65.56 1.69
N GLY A 14 39.33 64.28 1.63
CA GLY A 14 40.21 63.23 2.07
C GLY A 14 39.88 61.95 1.34
N SER A 15 40.71 61.62 0.36
CA SER A 15 40.67 60.44 -0.49
C SER A 15 40.89 59.13 0.31
N GLN A 16 40.11 58.17 0.12
CA GLN A 16 40.45 56.79 -0.24
C GLN A 16 39.18 55.91 -0.25
N PRO A 17 38.73 55.41 -1.38
CA PRO A 17 37.78 54.32 -1.44
C PRO A 17 38.30 53.24 -2.41
N PHE A 18 39.09 52.30 -2.00
CA PHE A 18 39.39 51.13 -2.87
C PHE A 18 39.63 49.83 -2.12
N LEU A 19 39.35 49.73 -0.84
CA LEU A 19 39.64 48.51 -0.08
C LEU A 19 38.44 47.86 0.63
N ARG A 20 37.20 48.24 0.31
CA ARG A 20 35.99 47.65 0.93
C ARG A 20 35.09 46.88 -0.02
N CYS A 21 35.37 46.82 -1.32
CA CYS A 21 34.57 46.04 -2.28
C CYS A 21 35.06 44.61 -2.54
N LEU A 22 36.23 44.20 -2.05
CA LEU A 22 36.75 42.86 -2.30
C LEU A 22 36.41 41.82 -1.21
N PHE A 23 35.90 42.24 -0.03
CA PHE A 23 35.50 41.34 1.01
C PHE A 23 34.01 40.91 0.97
N THR A 24 33.17 41.62 0.23
CA THR A 24 31.73 41.28 0.11
C THR A 24 31.43 40.35 -1.05
N VAL A 25 32.31 40.15 -1.99
CA VAL A 25 32.13 39.18 -3.10
C VAL A 25 32.62 37.81 -2.72
N GLY A 26 33.55 37.68 -1.77
CA GLY A 26 34.06 36.39 -1.28
C GLY A 26 33.15 35.63 -0.33
N VAL A 27 32.19 36.29 0.33
CA VAL A 27 31.24 35.65 1.24
C VAL A 27 29.96 35.20 0.53
N LEU A 28 29.65 35.74 -0.65
CA LEU A 28 28.48 35.33 -1.46
C LEU A 28 28.72 34.09 -2.32
N LEU A 29 29.97 33.60 -2.43
CA LEU A 29 30.30 32.41 -3.21
C LEU A 29 30.44 31.14 -2.35
N LEU A 30 30.30 31.23 -1.03
CA LEU A 30 30.33 30.09 -0.08
C LEU A 30 28.96 29.81 0.54
N ALA A 31 27.93 30.54 0.19
CA ALA A 31 26.54 30.11 0.38
C ALA A 31 26.14 29.13 -0.75
N GLY A 32 27.05 28.23 -1.13
CA GLY A 32 26.73 27.02 -1.89
C GLY A 32 25.77 26.20 -1.05
N ALA A 33 24.48 26.41 -1.33
CA ALA A 33 23.32 25.64 -0.99
C ALA A 33 23.65 24.42 -0.08
N LEU A 34 23.53 24.58 1.21
CA LEU A 34 23.05 23.52 2.08
C LEU A 34 21.62 23.24 1.59
N SER A 35 21.50 22.59 0.43
CA SER A 35 20.23 22.05 -0.03
C SER A 35 19.83 21.04 1.04
N ALA A 36 18.95 21.45 1.94
CA ALA A 36 18.31 20.50 2.85
C ALA A 36 17.71 19.43 1.94
N GLN A 37 18.06 18.18 2.18
CA GLN A 37 17.43 17.07 1.47
C GLN A 37 15.93 17.13 1.68
N VAL A 38 15.16 17.15 0.61
CA VAL A 38 13.69 17.26 0.65
C VAL A 38 13.12 16.25 -0.32
N ASP A 39 12.09 15.51 0.13
CA ASP A 39 11.32 14.70 -0.79
C ASP A 39 10.71 15.59 -1.88
N PRO A 40 10.99 15.35 -3.18
CA PRO A 40 10.39 16.13 -4.26
C PRO A 40 8.86 16.10 -4.32
N GLY A 41 8.25 15.19 -3.54
CA GLY A 41 6.82 14.92 -3.62
C GLY A 41 6.44 13.95 -4.75
N PRO A 42 5.17 13.58 -4.85
CA PRO A 42 4.70 12.64 -5.88
C PRO A 42 4.95 13.22 -7.28
N ARG A 43 5.48 12.37 -8.16
CA ARG A 43 5.82 12.74 -9.54
C ARG A 43 4.54 13.03 -10.34
N GLY A 44 4.53 14.14 -11.05
CA GLY A 44 3.50 14.43 -12.06
C GLY A 44 3.67 13.64 -13.36
N GLY A 45 2.84 13.95 -14.34
CA GLY A 45 2.84 13.33 -15.65
C GLY A 45 2.06 12.01 -15.74
N PRO A 46 2.14 11.30 -16.87
CA PRO A 46 1.38 10.06 -17.06
C PRO A 46 1.69 9.02 -15.98
N PRO A 47 0.70 8.24 -15.55
CA PRO A 47 0.89 7.21 -14.52
C PRO A 47 1.97 6.17 -14.87
N GLY A 48 2.11 5.82 -16.13
CA GLY A 48 2.97 4.71 -16.56
C GLY A 48 2.50 3.34 -16.03
N ALA A 49 1.25 3.27 -15.55
CA ALA A 49 0.64 2.12 -14.90
C ALA A 49 -0.86 2.05 -15.21
N GLY A 50 -1.52 0.95 -14.83
CA GLY A 50 -2.97 0.78 -14.98
C GLY A 50 -3.42 0.31 -16.37
N GLY A 51 -2.51 -0.09 -17.22
CA GLY A 51 -2.78 -0.74 -18.50
C GLY A 51 -2.51 -2.24 -18.48
N PRO A 52 -2.93 -3.00 -19.53
CA PRO A 52 -2.65 -4.42 -19.64
C PRO A 52 -1.17 -4.69 -19.90
N VAL A 53 -0.70 -5.90 -19.57
CA VAL A 53 0.63 -6.36 -19.98
C VAL A 53 0.75 -6.24 -21.51
N PRO A 54 1.76 -5.52 -22.05
CA PRO A 54 1.83 -5.19 -23.48
C PRO A 54 1.97 -6.37 -24.43
N THR A 55 2.39 -7.52 -23.92
CA THR A 55 2.61 -8.73 -24.68
C THR A 55 1.39 -9.64 -24.80
N LEU A 56 0.29 -9.31 -24.15
CA LEU A 56 -0.95 -10.09 -24.21
C LEU A 56 -1.47 -10.17 -25.65
N ASN A 57 -2.03 -11.33 -26.04
CA ASN A 57 -2.73 -11.45 -27.31
C ASN A 57 -4.08 -10.70 -27.26
N PHE A 58 -4.78 -10.66 -28.40
CA PHE A 58 -6.04 -9.93 -28.53
C PHE A 58 -7.10 -10.40 -27.52
N ASN A 59 -7.31 -11.71 -27.36
CA ASN A 59 -8.32 -12.26 -26.47
C ASN A 59 -7.98 -12.01 -24.99
N GLU A 60 -6.72 -12.14 -24.61
CA GLU A 60 -6.23 -11.84 -23.27
C GLU A 60 -6.40 -10.35 -22.95
N THR A 61 -6.19 -9.48 -23.93
CA THR A 61 -6.40 -8.03 -23.78
C THR A 61 -7.89 -7.71 -23.60
N ILE A 62 -8.79 -8.33 -24.37
CA ILE A 62 -10.25 -8.19 -24.17
C ILE A 62 -10.65 -8.68 -22.78
N PHE A 63 -10.11 -9.81 -22.32
CA PHE A 63 -10.36 -10.33 -20.99
C PHE A 63 -9.92 -9.34 -19.91
N TRP A 64 -8.75 -8.71 -20.09
CA TRP A 64 -8.29 -7.65 -19.17
C TRP A 64 -9.24 -6.45 -19.14
N PHE A 65 -9.75 -5.99 -20.30
CA PHE A 65 -10.71 -4.87 -20.33
C PHE A 65 -12.01 -5.20 -19.60
N ASN A 66 -12.52 -6.42 -19.79
CA ASN A 66 -13.71 -6.89 -19.08
C ASN A 66 -13.46 -6.97 -17.57
N ALA A 67 -12.30 -7.47 -17.16
CA ALA A 67 -11.89 -7.55 -15.77
C ALA A 67 -11.69 -6.16 -15.13
N LEU A 68 -11.14 -5.19 -15.88
CA LEU A 68 -11.04 -3.80 -15.47
C LEU A 68 -12.45 -3.18 -15.24
N ALA A 69 -13.39 -3.44 -16.14
CA ALA A 69 -14.77 -2.96 -16.00
C ALA A 69 -15.41 -3.51 -14.71
N GLN A 70 -15.22 -4.80 -14.41
CA GLN A 70 -15.70 -5.41 -13.17
C GLN A 70 -15.00 -4.83 -11.93
N PHE A 71 -13.68 -4.63 -11.98
CA PHE A 71 -12.92 -3.99 -10.89
C PHE A 71 -13.37 -2.54 -10.63
N GLY A 72 -13.88 -1.86 -11.68
CA GLY A 72 -14.47 -0.52 -11.62
C GLY A 72 -15.91 -0.47 -11.15
N THR A 73 -16.58 -1.62 -10.96
CA THR A 73 -17.99 -1.66 -10.56
C THR A 73 -18.17 -1.11 -9.14
N VAL A 74 -19.16 -0.26 -8.98
CA VAL A 74 -19.63 0.25 -7.70
C VAL A 74 -20.84 -0.57 -7.26
N PHE A 75 -20.85 -1.00 -6.01
CA PHE A 75 -21.84 -1.92 -5.47
C PHE A 75 -22.86 -1.22 -4.57
N SER A 76 -24.11 -1.65 -4.70
CA SER A 76 -25.18 -1.42 -3.73
C SER A 76 -25.74 -2.76 -3.24
N VAL A 77 -26.64 -2.72 -2.27
CA VAL A 77 -27.26 -3.96 -1.76
C VAL A 77 -28.08 -4.62 -2.88
N SER A 78 -28.89 -3.86 -3.59
CA SER A 78 -29.84 -4.35 -4.61
C SER A 78 -29.34 -4.34 -6.05
N GLY A 79 -28.27 -3.58 -6.35
CA GLY A 79 -27.83 -3.30 -7.73
C GLY A 79 -28.77 -2.36 -8.51
N THR A 80 -29.76 -1.76 -7.86
CA THR A 80 -30.77 -0.90 -8.51
C THR A 80 -30.54 0.59 -8.29
N ILE A 81 -29.54 0.94 -7.50
CA ILE A 81 -29.17 2.33 -7.24
C ILE A 81 -28.45 2.92 -8.46
N ALA A 82 -28.84 4.12 -8.87
CA ALA A 82 -28.24 4.78 -10.02
C ALA A 82 -26.73 5.06 -9.76
N GLY A 83 -25.88 4.55 -10.64
CA GLY A 83 -24.42 4.64 -10.49
C GLY A 83 -23.79 3.50 -9.67
N GLU A 84 -24.58 2.61 -9.07
CA GLU A 84 -24.14 1.47 -8.27
C GLU A 84 -24.79 0.17 -8.79
N PRO A 85 -24.41 -0.30 -10.00
CA PRO A 85 -25.06 -1.47 -10.64
C PRO A 85 -24.62 -2.82 -10.05
N GLY A 86 -23.56 -2.85 -9.24
CA GLY A 86 -23.13 -4.07 -8.57
C GLY A 86 -24.10 -4.47 -7.47
N VAL A 87 -24.40 -5.77 -7.39
CA VAL A 87 -25.32 -6.35 -6.39
C VAL A 87 -24.50 -7.02 -5.28
N GLY A 88 -25.02 -6.99 -4.06
CA GLY A 88 -24.51 -7.80 -2.96
C GLY A 88 -23.62 -7.06 -1.97
N LEU A 89 -23.62 -5.70 -1.95
CA LEU A 89 -22.97 -4.98 -0.87
C LEU A 89 -23.51 -5.51 0.47
N GLY A 90 -22.59 -6.04 1.28
CA GLY A 90 -22.93 -6.74 2.51
C GLY A 90 -23.34 -5.81 3.65
N PRO A 91 -23.86 -6.38 4.75
CA PRO A 91 -24.37 -5.60 5.89
C PRO A 91 -23.32 -4.66 6.50
N GLY A 92 -22.06 -5.06 6.49
CA GLY A 92 -20.92 -4.23 6.94
C GLY A 92 -19.85 -4.15 5.88
N PHE A 93 -19.30 -2.94 5.64
CA PHE A 93 -18.34 -2.70 4.56
C PHE A 93 -17.36 -1.55 4.89
N ASN A 94 -16.25 -1.47 4.14
CA ASN A 94 -15.24 -0.42 4.22
C ASN A 94 -15.21 0.45 2.95
N GLY A 95 -15.70 -0.10 1.84
CA GLY A 95 -15.80 0.52 0.53
C GLY A 95 -16.83 -0.20 -0.32
N ASN A 96 -17.39 0.48 -1.30
CA ASN A 96 -18.39 -0.10 -2.22
C ASN A 96 -17.88 -0.24 -3.67
N GLY A 97 -16.56 -0.12 -3.88
CA GLY A 97 -15.94 -0.31 -5.20
C GLY A 97 -14.43 -0.35 -5.11
N CYS A 98 -13.80 -1.35 -5.73
CA CYS A 98 -12.35 -1.56 -5.66
C CYS A 98 -11.55 -0.37 -6.22
N ALA A 99 -11.96 0.13 -7.41
CA ALA A 99 -11.29 1.22 -8.11
C ALA A 99 -11.39 2.57 -7.38
N LEU A 100 -12.33 2.74 -6.43
CA LEU A 100 -12.45 3.96 -5.63
C LEU A 100 -11.29 4.10 -4.65
N CYS A 101 -10.84 2.97 -4.08
CA CYS A 101 -9.78 2.92 -3.10
C CYS A 101 -8.40 2.60 -3.73
N HIS A 102 -8.38 1.80 -4.79
CA HIS A 102 -7.18 1.47 -5.57
C HIS A 102 -7.09 2.39 -6.79
N ALA A 103 -6.85 3.69 -6.59
CA ALA A 103 -7.01 4.72 -7.62
C ALA A 103 -5.73 5.49 -7.98
N GLU A 104 -4.69 5.47 -7.14
CA GLU A 104 -3.49 6.31 -7.36
C GLU A 104 -2.27 5.47 -7.76
N PRO A 105 -1.58 5.82 -8.85
CA PRO A 105 -1.82 6.91 -9.81
C PRO A 105 -2.83 6.57 -10.91
N ALA A 106 -3.32 5.34 -10.95
CA ALA A 106 -4.32 4.80 -11.87
C ALA A 106 -5.11 3.69 -11.18
N VAL A 107 -6.18 3.22 -11.83
CA VAL A 107 -6.96 2.07 -11.36
C VAL A 107 -6.05 0.85 -11.14
N GLY A 108 -6.16 0.24 -9.97
CA GLY A 108 -5.25 -0.80 -9.49
C GLY A 108 -4.08 -0.26 -8.65
N GLY A 109 -4.02 1.03 -8.41
CA GLY A 109 -2.99 1.67 -7.59
C GLY A 109 -3.22 1.56 -6.09
N SER A 110 -2.73 2.56 -5.35
CA SER A 110 -2.93 2.69 -3.90
C SER A 110 -4.01 3.74 -3.60
N SER A 111 -4.08 4.17 -2.35
CA SER A 111 -5.01 5.19 -1.89
C SER A 111 -4.93 6.48 -2.70
N PRO A 112 -6.05 7.00 -3.20
CA PRO A 112 -6.12 8.36 -3.76
C PRO A 112 -5.92 9.41 -2.67
N GLY A 113 -5.78 10.67 -3.07
CA GLY A 113 -5.68 11.80 -2.15
C GLY A 113 -5.67 13.14 -2.88
N LEU A 114 -5.99 14.21 -2.15
CA LEU A 114 -6.03 15.57 -2.68
C LEU A 114 -4.66 16.11 -3.14
N ASN A 115 -3.58 15.49 -2.66
CA ASN A 115 -2.21 15.85 -3.05
C ASN A 115 -1.72 15.13 -4.33
N SER A 116 -2.60 14.37 -5.01
CA SER A 116 -2.25 13.76 -6.28
C SER A 116 -2.00 14.83 -7.34
N PRO A 117 -0.85 14.82 -8.01
CA PRO A 117 -0.59 15.71 -9.14
C PRO A 117 -1.27 15.24 -10.44
N VAL A 118 -1.86 14.03 -10.43
CA VAL A 118 -2.49 13.39 -11.59
C VAL A 118 -4.01 13.44 -11.50
N ASN A 119 -4.56 13.02 -10.37
CA ASN A 119 -6.00 12.96 -10.13
C ASN A 119 -6.32 13.28 -8.65
N PRO A 120 -6.37 14.57 -8.26
CA PRO A 120 -6.65 14.95 -6.89
C PRO A 120 -8.12 14.67 -6.54
N VAL A 121 -8.35 13.65 -5.72
CA VAL A 121 -9.67 13.29 -5.20
C VAL A 121 -9.61 13.14 -3.68
N PRO A 122 -10.68 13.53 -2.95
CA PRO A 122 -10.75 13.30 -1.51
C PRO A 122 -10.86 11.81 -1.22
N ASN A 123 -10.59 11.43 0.03
CA ASN A 123 -10.82 10.07 0.51
C ASN A 123 -12.28 9.65 0.26
N PRO A 124 -12.55 8.65 -0.59
CA PRO A 124 -13.91 8.25 -0.94
C PRO A 124 -14.71 7.70 0.24
N GLN A 125 -14.03 7.22 1.29
CA GLN A 125 -14.70 6.68 2.49
C GLN A 125 -15.54 7.73 3.24
N ILE A 126 -15.26 9.03 3.07
CA ILE A 126 -16.06 10.09 3.70
C ILE A 126 -17.51 10.04 3.22
N ALA A 127 -17.73 9.87 1.93
CA ALA A 127 -19.07 9.89 1.35
C ALA A 127 -19.92 8.68 1.75
N LEU A 128 -19.29 7.55 2.05
CA LEU A 128 -19.96 6.29 2.37
C LEU A 128 -20.80 6.37 3.66
N ALA A 129 -20.47 7.27 4.58
CA ALA A 129 -21.18 7.39 5.85
C ALA A 129 -22.68 7.66 5.69
N THR A 130 -23.07 8.45 4.68
CA THR A 130 -24.46 8.85 4.43
C THR A 130 -24.95 8.48 3.03
N LEU A 131 -24.19 7.67 2.29
CA LEU A 131 -24.50 7.29 0.93
C LEU A 131 -25.83 6.53 0.90
N ASP A 132 -26.73 6.91 -0.03
CA ASP A 132 -28.04 6.30 -0.26
C ASP A 132 -28.93 6.20 0.98
N GLY A 133 -28.83 7.18 1.87
CA GLY A 133 -29.63 7.26 3.09
C GLY A 133 -29.02 6.54 4.30
N ALA A 134 -27.81 5.98 4.18
CA ALA A 134 -27.11 5.38 5.32
C ALA A 134 -26.99 6.37 6.50
N THR A 135 -27.04 5.84 7.72
CA THR A 135 -27.04 6.63 8.96
C THR A 135 -25.77 6.48 9.79
N ASN A 136 -24.65 6.21 9.12
CA ASN A 136 -23.36 6.09 9.77
C ASN A 136 -22.74 7.46 10.06
N VAL A 137 -21.72 7.45 10.92
CA VAL A 137 -20.82 8.61 11.19
C VAL A 137 -19.46 8.30 10.59
N VAL A 138 -18.79 9.31 10.04
CA VAL A 138 -17.40 9.14 9.57
C VAL A 138 -16.52 8.80 10.77
N PRO A 139 -15.78 7.65 10.75
CA PRO A 139 -14.88 7.31 11.84
C PRO A 139 -13.83 8.40 12.07
N PRO A 140 -13.42 8.68 13.33
CA PRO A 140 -12.57 9.84 13.65
C PRO A 140 -11.14 9.78 13.09
N PHE A 141 -10.75 8.66 12.48
CA PHE A 141 -9.46 8.47 11.81
C PHE A 141 -9.57 8.54 10.27
N ILE A 142 -10.74 8.78 9.71
CA ILE A 142 -10.97 8.97 8.27
C ILE A 142 -11.10 10.48 8.00
N PHE A 143 -10.23 11.00 7.14
CA PHE A 143 -10.13 12.43 6.81
C PHE A 143 -10.18 12.65 5.30
N PRO A 144 -10.74 13.78 4.82
CA PRO A 144 -10.83 14.07 3.38
C PRO A 144 -9.49 14.06 2.63
N ASN A 145 -8.41 14.50 3.28
CA ASN A 145 -7.05 14.53 2.76
C ASN A 145 -6.14 13.45 3.36
N GLY A 146 -6.70 12.51 4.10
CA GLY A 146 -6.01 11.31 4.60
C GLY A 146 -6.12 10.13 3.63
N PRO A 147 -5.38 9.05 3.89
CA PRO A 147 -5.51 7.83 3.09
C PRO A 147 -6.83 7.10 3.36
N VAL A 148 -7.26 6.33 2.37
CA VAL A 148 -8.21 5.22 2.57
C VAL A 148 -7.60 4.24 3.58
N ARG A 149 -8.42 3.75 4.49
CA ARG A 149 -7.99 2.85 5.57
C ARG A 149 -8.94 1.68 5.77
N GLU A 150 -8.36 0.52 5.99
CA GLU A 150 -8.94 -0.63 6.67
C GLU A 150 -8.59 -0.52 8.16
N ALA A 151 -9.54 -0.79 9.05
CA ALA A 151 -9.32 -0.83 10.50
C ALA A 151 -9.28 -2.27 11.00
N ARG A 152 -8.29 -2.61 11.83
CA ARG A 152 -8.19 -3.90 12.52
C ARG A 152 -8.07 -3.68 14.01
N PHE A 153 -8.64 -4.60 14.80
CA PHE A 153 -8.42 -4.60 16.24
C PHE A 153 -7.27 -5.55 16.58
N ILE A 154 -6.46 -5.17 17.56
CA ILE A 154 -5.38 -6.01 18.08
C ILE A 154 -5.99 -7.09 18.98
N MET A 155 -6.93 -6.67 19.83
CA MET A 155 -7.58 -7.54 20.83
C MET A 155 -9.10 -7.53 20.64
N ASN A 156 -9.72 -8.67 20.82
CA ASN A 156 -11.17 -8.79 20.88
C ASN A 156 -11.72 -8.45 22.28
N THR A 157 -13.03 -8.38 22.40
CA THR A 157 -13.71 -8.04 23.67
C THR A 157 -13.53 -9.06 24.79
N ALA A 158 -13.09 -10.29 24.47
CA ALA A 158 -12.79 -11.33 25.45
C ALA A 158 -11.31 -11.29 25.91
N GLY A 159 -10.51 -10.33 25.45
CA GLY A 159 -9.10 -10.19 25.80
C GLY A 159 -8.15 -11.13 25.03
N GLY A 160 -8.63 -11.81 23.99
CA GLY A 160 -7.81 -12.58 23.06
C GLY A 160 -7.33 -11.75 21.89
N LEU A 161 -6.35 -12.27 21.13
CA LEU A 161 -5.94 -11.64 19.86
C LEU A 161 -7.12 -11.65 18.88
N ASP A 162 -7.27 -10.53 18.15
CA ASP A 162 -8.26 -10.38 17.10
C ASP A 162 -7.56 -10.43 15.72
N GLY A 163 -6.97 -9.33 15.30
CA GLY A 163 -6.32 -9.19 14.00
C GLY A 163 -7.28 -9.09 12.83
N GLY A 164 -8.59 -9.22 13.05
CA GLY A 164 -9.65 -9.15 12.05
C GLY A 164 -9.91 -7.74 11.56
N VAL A 165 -10.48 -7.63 10.35
CA VAL A 165 -10.97 -6.36 9.80
C VAL A 165 -12.31 -6.02 10.46
N HIS A 166 -12.45 -4.79 10.92
CA HIS A 166 -13.69 -4.23 11.45
C HIS A 166 -14.29 -3.24 10.46
N ASN A 167 -15.59 -3.41 10.18
CA ASN A 167 -16.26 -2.62 9.16
C ASN A 167 -16.40 -1.16 9.59
N LEU A 168 -16.03 -0.24 8.69
CA LEU A 168 -16.17 1.19 8.94
C LEU A 168 -17.64 1.62 8.94
N TYR A 169 -18.45 0.96 8.14
CA TYR A 169 -19.85 1.31 7.87
C TYR A 169 -20.75 0.09 7.88
N SER A 170 -22.03 0.32 8.13
CA SER A 170 -23.11 -0.65 7.95
C SER A 170 -24.11 -0.13 6.92
N ILE A 171 -24.92 -1.04 6.38
CA ILE A 171 -26.01 -0.66 5.44
C ILE A 171 -27.23 -0.06 6.14
N GLN A 172 -27.18 0.13 7.46
CA GLN A 172 -28.30 0.70 8.22
C GLN A 172 -28.74 2.06 7.65
N GLY A 173 -30.04 2.18 7.38
CA GLY A 173 -30.64 3.40 6.87
C GLY A 173 -30.62 3.53 5.34
N ARG A 174 -29.87 2.72 4.60
CA ARG A 174 -29.85 2.77 3.13
C ARG A 174 -31.23 2.48 2.55
N PHE A 175 -31.55 3.15 1.46
CA PHE A 175 -32.85 3.00 0.77
C PHE A 175 -33.06 1.58 0.23
N ASP A 176 -32.00 0.89 -0.13
CA ASP A 176 -32.01 -0.47 -0.66
C ASP A 176 -31.78 -1.56 0.42
N ALA A 177 -31.80 -1.15 1.71
CA ALA A 177 -31.67 -2.05 2.85
C ALA A 177 -32.74 -1.74 3.94
N PRO A 178 -34.03 -1.72 3.60
CA PRO A 178 -35.09 -1.29 4.54
C PRO A 178 -35.18 -2.25 5.73
N GLY A 179 -35.12 -1.70 6.95
CA GLY A 179 -35.27 -2.44 8.19
C GLY A 179 -34.00 -3.10 8.72
N CYS A 180 -32.85 -2.96 8.06
CA CYS A 180 -31.59 -3.40 8.65
C CYS A 180 -31.24 -2.58 9.90
N GLY A 181 -31.03 -3.26 11.03
CA GLY A 181 -30.69 -2.67 12.31
C GLY A 181 -29.25 -2.95 12.75
N LEU A 182 -28.33 -3.27 11.84
CA LEU A 182 -26.92 -3.49 12.16
C LEU A 182 -26.26 -2.15 12.55
N PRO A 183 -25.84 -1.95 13.81
CA PRO A 183 -25.17 -0.73 14.19
C PRO A 183 -23.77 -0.66 13.59
N GLN A 184 -23.32 0.57 13.29
CA GLN A 184 -21.93 0.83 12.95
C GLN A 184 -21.01 0.44 14.12
N GLU A 185 -19.79 -0.02 13.82
CA GLU A 185 -18.75 -0.30 14.82
C GLU A 185 -18.40 0.95 15.64
N ASN A 186 -18.26 0.78 16.94
CA ASN A 186 -17.94 1.87 17.86
C ASN A 186 -16.43 2.03 18.04
N PHE A 187 -15.77 2.77 17.16
CA PHE A 187 -14.32 2.99 17.17
C PHE A 187 -13.77 3.86 18.29
N PRO A 188 -14.44 4.92 18.81
CA PRO A 188 -13.86 5.80 19.82
C PRO A 188 -13.29 5.10 21.07
N PRO A 189 -13.96 4.14 21.73
CA PRO A 189 -13.38 3.41 22.85
C PRO A 189 -12.16 2.57 22.45
N GLN A 190 -12.19 1.97 21.27
CA GLN A 190 -11.07 1.14 20.78
C GLN A 190 -9.84 1.98 20.50
N LEU A 191 -10.00 3.19 19.96
CA LEU A 191 -8.93 4.16 19.77
C LEU A 191 -8.34 4.63 21.10
N ALA A 192 -9.19 4.93 22.09
CA ALA A 192 -8.75 5.33 23.42
C ALA A 192 -7.90 4.24 24.12
N ASN A 193 -8.17 2.97 23.80
CA ASN A 193 -7.43 1.81 24.29
C ASN A 193 -6.22 1.42 23.43
N ASN A 194 -5.88 2.19 22.37
CA ASN A 194 -4.85 1.86 21.38
C ASN A 194 -5.05 0.48 20.74
N ASN A 195 -6.30 0.06 20.56
CA ASN A 195 -6.69 -1.24 20.03
C ASN A 195 -6.97 -1.24 18.52
N VAL A 196 -6.79 -0.09 17.85
CA VAL A 196 -7.05 0.05 16.41
C VAL A 196 -5.76 0.27 15.66
N VAL A 197 -5.54 -0.54 14.64
CA VAL A 197 -4.45 -0.40 13.67
C VAL A 197 -5.01 -0.31 12.26
N PHE A 198 -4.23 0.27 11.35
CA PHE A 198 -4.72 0.62 10.03
C PHE A 198 -3.89 -0.02 8.92
N ARG A 199 -4.54 -0.24 7.78
CA ARG A 199 -3.87 -0.60 6.54
C ARG A 199 -4.44 0.22 5.38
N ILE A 200 -3.56 0.54 4.42
CA ILE A 200 -3.92 1.24 3.19
C ILE A 200 -3.95 0.26 2.02
N PRO A 201 -4.67 0.56 0.93
CA PRO A 201 -4.70 -0.27 -0.26
C PRO A 201 -3.30 -0.52 -0.84
N THR A 202 -2.95 -1.79 -1.07
CA THR A 202 -1.71 -2.16 -1.77
C THR A 202 -1.89 -2.02 -3.28
N PRO A 203 -0.91 -1.46 -4.02
CA PRO A 203 -0.98 -1.46 -5.48
C PRO A 203 -1.08 -2.87 -6.04
N THR A 204 -1.87 -3.04 -7.09
CA THR A 204 -2.11 -4.33 -7.77
C THR A 204 -1.33 -4.48 -9.08
N PHE A 205 -0.51 -3.49 -9.43
CA PHE A 205 0.29 -3.51 -10.66
C PHE A 205 1.32 -4.64 -10.66
N GLY A 206 1.45 -5.36 -11.78
CA GLY A 206 2.47 -6.38 -11.97
C GLY A 206 2.32 -7.63 -11.10
N LEU A 207 1.23 -7.78 -10.35
CA LEU A 207 1.08 -8.89 -9.41
C LEU A 207 0.99 -10.26 -10.09
N GLY A 208 0.59 -10.33 -11.35
CA GLY A 208 0.63 -11.59 -12.11
C GLY A 208 2.05 -12.12 -12.32
N PHE A 209 3.04 -11.26 -12.48
CA PHE A 209 4.45 -11.67 -12.51
C PHE A 209 4.92 -12.20 -11.14
N VAL A 210 4.47 -11.56 -10.06
CA VAL A 210 4.75 -12.01 -8.68
C VAL A 210 4.10 -13.38 -8.42
N GLU A 211 2.82 -13.57 -8.80
CA GLU A 211 2.12 -14.86 -8.66
C GLU A 211 2.83 -15.97 -9.43
N ASN A 212 3.34 -15.67 -10.63
CA ASN A 212 4.01 -16.63 -11.52
C ASN A 212 5.51 -16.81 -11.22
N THR A 213 6.05 -16.18 -10.17
CA THR A 213 7.44 -16.39 -9.75
C THR A 213 7.55 -17.67 -8.92
N PRO A 214 8.40 -18.66 -9.29
CA PRO A 214 8.55 -19.88 -8.51
C PRO A 214 9.04 -19.62 -7.09
N ASP A 215 8.59 -20.41 -6.13
CA ASP A 215 9.09 -20.35 -4.75
C ASP A 215 10.60 -20.53 -4.69
N SER A 216 11.16 -21.41 -5.52
CA SER A 216 12.61 -21.61 -5.61
C SER A 216 13.38 -20.34 -6.06
N ASN A 217 12.76 -19.48 -6.89
CA ASN A 217 13.37 -18.21 -7.29
C ASN A 217 13.36 -17.20 -6.13
N LEU A 218 12.26 -17.15 -5.37
CA LEU A 218 12.16 -16.33 -4.16
C LEU A 218 13.15 -16.79 -3.11
N GLN A 219 13.26 -18.10 -2.86
CA GLN A 219 14.23 -18.70 -1.92
C GLN A 219 15.67 -18.41 -2.32
N ALA A 220 16.00 -18.58 -3.61
CA ALA A 220 17.32 -18.26 -4.12
C ALA A 220 17.67 -16.76 -3.97
N ASN A 221 16.68 -15.89 -4.22
CA ASN A 221 16.84 -14.44 -4.03
C ASN A 221 17.07 -14.07 -2.55
N LEU A 222 16.31 -14.66 -1.64
CA LEU A 222 16.50 -14.42 -0.20
C LEU A 222 17.87 -14.93 0.29
N ALA A 223 18.32 -16.08 -0.20
CA ALA A 223 19.63 -16.64 0.12
C ALA A 223 20.80 -15.89 -0.52
N ALA A 224 20.54 -15.11 -1.58
CA ALA A 224 21.59 -14.34 -2.24
C ALA A 224 22.16 -13.27 -1.28
N ASN A 225 23.44 -12.95 -1.47
CA ASN A 225 24.14 -11.93 -0.67
C ASN A 225 24.14 -12.20 0.85
N ALA A 226 24.10 -13.46 1.27
CA ALA A 226 23.98 -13.87 2.67
C ALA A 226 25.01 -13.19 3.59
N ALA A 227 26.27 -13.07 3.16
CA ALA A 227 27.32 -12.41 3.94
C ALA A 227 27.04 -10.91 4.15
N ALA A 228 26.60 -10.21 3.12
CA ALA A 228 26.24 -8.79 3.23
C ALA A 228 24.97 -8.58 4.10
N LYS A 229 23.97 -9.44 3.95
CA LYS A 229 22.77 -9.45 4.80
C LYS A 229 23.15 -9.67 6.27
N ALA A 230 23.94 -10.68 6.56
CA ALA A 230 24.37 -10.98 7.92
C ALA A 230 25.19 -9.82 8.55
N ALA A 231 26.05 -9.16 7.78
CA ALA A 231 26.84 -8.02 8.24
C ALA A 231 25.96 -6.80 8.61
N LEU A 232 24.76 -6.69 8.01
CA LEU A 232 23.80 -5.61 8.27
C LEU A 232 22.63 -6.04 9.18
N GLY A 233 22.63 -7.29 9.68
CA GLY A 233 21.59 -7.82 10.55
C GLY A 233 20.28 -8.12 9.84
N ILE A 234 20.32 -8.37 8.52
CA ILE A 234 19.18 -8.71 7.69
C ILE A 234 19.06 -10.24 7.62
N ALA A 235 17.92 -10.77 8.03
CA ALA A 235 17.59 -12.20 7.94
C ALA A 235 16.52 -12.45 6.89
N GLY A 236 15.30 -12.01 7.18
CA GLY A 236 14.11 -12.26 6.36
C GLY A 236 13.63 -13.71 6.40
N ARG A 237 12.36 -13.94 6.12
CA ARG A 237 11.75 -15.26 5.95
C ARG A 237 10.48 -15.15 5.13
N PHE A 238 9.89 -16.27 4.72
CA PHE A 238 8.61 -16.25 4.02
C PHE A 238 7.46 -16.64 4.94
N ASN A 239 6.30 -16.02 4.71
CA ASN A 239 5.05 -16.56 5.17
C ASN A 239 4.64 -17.73 4.26
N THR A 240 3.97 -18.73 4.81
CA THR A 240 3.62 -19.95 4.09
C THR A 240 2.14 -20.29 4.19
N SER A 241 1.65 -21.00 3.19
CA SER A 241 0.29 -21.53 3.18
C SER A 241 0.17 -22.69 4.16
N GLY A 242 -0.77 -22.63 5.08
CA GLY A 242 -1.05 -23.72 6.01
C GLY A 242 -1.54 -25.01 5.34
N ASN A 243 -1.98 -24.95 4.08
CA ASN A 243 -2.48 -26.11 3.36
C ASN A 243 -1.36 -26.96 2.73
N ASP A 244 -0.33 -26.34 2.20
CA ASP A 244 0.68 -27.03 1.37
C ASP A 244 2.12 -26.50 1.58
N GLY A 245 2.34 -25.59 2.50
CA GLY A 245 3.65 -25.04 2.82
C GLY A 245 4.29 -24.17 1.72
N THR A 246 3.58 -23.84 0.65
CA THR A 246 4.10 -22.95 -0.40
C THR A 246 4.16 -21.51 0.08
N ILE A 247 5.06 -20.71 -0.51
CA ILE A 247 5.27 -19.32 -0.15
C ILE A 247 4.04 -18.49 -0.49
N THR A 248 3.50 -17.79 0.51
CA THR A 248 2.49 -16.77 0.35
C THR A 248 3.13 -15.41 0.13
N ARG A 249 2.50 -14.50 -0.64
CA ARG A 249 3.19 -13.30 -1.15
C ARG A 249 2.34 -12.06 -1.32
N PHE A 250 1.02 -12.12 -1.09
CA PHE A 250 0.10 -10.99 -1.25
C PHE A 250 -0.40 -10.50 0.10
N GLY A 251 -0.74 -9.21 0.17
CA GLY A 251 -1.05 -8.50 1.41
C GLY A 251 0.18 -7.94 2.13
N TRP A 252 -0.03 -7.07 3.10
CA TRP A 252 1.05 -6.42 3.87
C TRP A 252 1.91 -7.40 4.68
N LYS A 253 1.34 -8.53 5.08
CA LYS A 253 2.03 -9.60 5.81
C LYS A 253 2.20 -10.87 4.97
N ALA A 254 2.09 -10.75 3.65
CA ALA A 254 2.21 -11.87 2.72
C ALA A 254 1.26 -13.03 3.08
N GLN A 255 0.04 -12.75 3.56
CA GLN A 255 -0.87 -13.78 4.06
C GLN A 255 -1.58 -14.58 2.97
N ASN A 256 -1.64 -14.07 1.73
CA ASN A 256 -2.34 -14.71 0.63
C ASN A 256 -1.39 -15.37 -0.38
N LYS A 257 -1.75 -16.60 -0.79
CA LYS A 257 -0.98 -17.40 -1.74
C LYS A 257 -1.21 -16.99 -3.19
N SER A 258 -2.45 -16.69 -3.56
CA SER A 258 -2.85 -16.41 -4.93
C SER A 258 -3.70 -15.15 -5.04
N LEU A 259 -3.76 -14.58 -6.23
CA LEU A 259 -4.61 -13.42 -6.51
C LEU A 259 -6.10 -13.76 -6.44
N LEU A 260 -6.48 -15.04 -6.68
CA LEU A 260 -7.86 -15.48 -6.51
C LEU A 260 -8.28 -15.46 -5.04
N ILE A 261 -7.46 -16.00 -4.14
CA ILE A 261 -7.74 -15.97 -2.70
C ILE A 261 -7.73 -14.53 -2.20
N PHE A 262 -6.76 -13.72 -2.64
CA PHE A 262 -6.64 -12.32 -2.25
C PHE A 262 -7.84 -11.48 -2.69
N SER A 263 -8.36 -11.69 -3.92
CA SER A 263 -9.57 -11.00 -4.39
C SER A 263 -10.82 -11.43 -3.65
N GLY A 264 -10.94 -12.71 -3.32
CA GLY A 264 -12.05 -13.23 -2.51
C GLY A 264 -12.04 -12.69 -1.09
N GLU A 265 -10.86 -12.65 -0.42
CA GLU A 265 -10.70 -12.00 0.88
C GLU A 265 -11.09 -10.52 0.80
N ALA A 266 -10.53 -9.78 -0.17
CA ALA A 266 -10.78 -8.36 -0.31
C ALA A 266 -12.28 -8.05 -0.55
N SER A 267 -12.96 -8.80 -1.42
CA SER A 267 -14.39 -8.63 -1.66
C SER A 267 -15.21 -8.88 -0.39
N ASN A 268 -14.86 -9.93 0.36
CA ASN A 268 -15.57 -10.25 1.60
C ASN A 268 -15.29 -9.24 2.73
N VAL A 269 -14.04 -8.77 2.90
CA VAL A 269 -13.72 -7.87 4.02
C VAL A 269 -13.98 -6.40 3.71
N GLU A 270 -13.86 -5.98 2.44
CA GLU A 270 -14.02 -4.57 2.07
C GLU A 270 -15.46 -4.23 1.65
N GLN A 271 -16.14 -5.15 0.97
CA GLN A 271 -17.49 -4.95 0.45
C GLN A 271 -18.56 -5.76 1.19
N GLY A 272 -18.15 -6.67 2.08
CA GLY A 272 -19.05 -7.59 2.77
C GLY A 272 -19.66 -8.67 1.86
N ILE A 273 -19.17 -8.82 0.61
CA ILE A 273 -19.71 -9.77 -0.37
C ILE A 273 -19.17 -11.16 -0.09
N ALA A 274 -20.03 -12.08 0.32
CA ALA A 274 -19.67 -13.50 0.42
C ALA A 274 -19.51 -14.11 -0.98
N ASN A 275 -18.59 -15.07 -1.12
CA ASN A 275 -18.17 -15.57 -2.43
C ASN A 275 -17.69 -17.03 -2.39
N ASP A 276 -17.37 -17.62 -3.54
CA ASP A 276 -16.95 -19.04 -3.65
C ASP A 276 -15.76 -19.38 -2.72
N VAL A 277 -14.87 -18.42 -2.44
CA VAL A 277 -13.67 -18.63 -1.61
C VAL A 277 -13.98 -18.36 -0.13
N PHE A 278 -14.82 -17.37 0.15
CA PHE A 278 -15.27 -16.96 1.48
C PHE A 278 -16.80 -16.96 1.51
N PRO A 279 -17.45 -18.15 1.69
CA PRO A 279 -18.88 -18.31 1.46
C PRO A 279 -19.77 -17.78 2.58
N ASN A 280 -19.20 -17.34 3.68
CA ASN A 280 -19.98 -16.89 4.83
C ASN A 280 -20.10 -15.37 4.86
N GLU A 281 -21.33 -14.91 5.11
CA GLU A 281 -21.60 -13.51 5.42
C GLU A 281 -20.93 -13.11 6.75
N ARG A 282 -20.16 -12.04 6.75
CA ARG A 282 -19.40 -11.60 7.95
C ARG A 282 -20.29 -11.05 9.05
N ASN A 283 -21.41 -10.41 8.68
CA ASN A 283 -22.34 -9.77 9.61
C ASN A 283 -23.77 -10.28 9.38
N ALA A 284 -23.95 -11.59 9.33
CA ALA A 284 -25.22 -12.25 9.12
C ALA A 284 -26.16 -12.03 10.31
N ILE A 285 -26.82 -10.88 10.39
CA ILE A 285 -27.88 -10.63 11.36
C ILE A 285 -29.25 -10.62 10.70
N LEU A 286 -30.26 -11.06 11.46
CA LEU A 286 -31.63 -11.09 10.97
C LEU A 286 -32.08 -9.70 10.47
N GLY A 287 -32.63 -9.67 9.26
CA GLY A 287 -33.11 -8.45 8.63
C GLY A 287 -32.06 -7.59 7.91
N CYS A 288 -30.79 -8.05 7.84
CA CYS A 288 -29.74 -7.34 7.13
C CYS A 288 -29.12 -8.13 5.97
N VAL A 289 -29.46 -9.38 5.77
CA VAL A 289 -29.05 -10.20 4.62
C VAL A 289 -30.19 -10.13 3.59
N PHE A 290 -29.96 -9.40 2.48
CA PHE A 290 -30.97 -9.13 1.45
C PHE A 290 -30.81 -10.02 0.22
N ASN A 291 -29.64 -10.59 0.02
CA ASN A 291 -29.28 -11.41 -1.13
C ASN A 291 -29.08 -12.87 -0.73
N VAL A 292 -29.07 -13.74 -1.72
CA VAL A 292 -28.73 -15.16 -1.50
C VAL A 292 -27.24 -15.25 -1.23
N THR A 293 -26.85 -15.87 -0.13
CA THR A 293 -25.46 -16.04 0.28
C THR A 293 -24.92 -17.41 -0.17
N PRO A 294 -23.74 -17.48 -0.81
CA PRO A 294 -22.88 -16.35 -1.20
C PRO A 294 -23.42 -15.58 -2.40
N GLU A 295 -23.25 -14.26 -2.37
CA GLU A 295 -23.74 -13.34 -3.40
C GLU A 295 -23.02 -13.49 -4.73
N ASP A 296 -21.74 -13.84 -4.69
CA ASP A 296 -20.88 -13.94 -5.86
C ASP A 296 -20.36 -15.36 -6.04
N THR A 297 -20.86 -16.04 -7.07
CA THR A 297 -20.50 -17.41 -7.41
C THR A 297 -20.19 -17.58 -8.89
N THR A 298 -19.27 -18.49 -9.20
CA THR A 298 -19.03 -18.89 -10.58
C THR A 298 -20.18 -19.73 -11.09
N ASN A 299 -20.89 -19.26 -12.13
CA ASN A 299 -21.96 -20.00 -12.75
C ASN A 299 -21.48 -20.66 -14.05
N LEU A 300 -21.21 -21.96 -13.98
CA LEU A 300 -20.82 -22.77 -15.14
C LEU A 300 -22.01 -23.54 -15.78
N ILE A 301 -23.20 -23.45 -15.19
CA ILE A 301 -24.35 -24.31 -15.54
C ILE A 301 -25.35 -23.59 -16.42
N ILE A 302 -25.56 -22.31 -16.17
CA ILE A 302 -26.52 -21.51 -16.95
C ILE A 302 -25.74 -20.82 -18.07
N PRO A 303 -25.98 -21.17 -19.35
CA PRO A 303 -25.39 -20.43 -20.44
C PRO A 303 -25.82 -18.96 -20.38
N PRO A 304 -25.01 -18.02 -20.86
CA PRO A 304 -25.39 -16.61 -20.95
C PRO A 304 -26.74 -16.50 -21.67
N GLY A 305 -27.64 -15.68 -21.11
CA GLY A 305 -28.96 -15.44 -21.74
C GLY A 305 -28.82 -14.80 -23.13
N PRO A 306 -29.88 -14.80 -23.96
CA PRO A 306 -29.87 -14.15 -25.25
C PRO A 306 -29.47 -12.67 -25.10
N GLY A 307 -28.42 -12.24 -25.80
CA GLY A 307 -27.88 -10.89 -25.73
C GLY A 307 -26.70 -10.70 -24.74
N ALA A 308 -26.39 -11.66 -23.91
CA ALA A 308 -25.12 -11.72 -23.21
C ALA A 308 -24.05 -12.20 -24.19
N GLY A 309 -22.98 -11.44 -24.39
CA GLY A 309 -21.85 -11.92 -25.20
C GLY A 309 -21.16 -13.11 -24.53
N ASP A 310 -20.48 -13.95 -25.30
CA ASP A 310 -19.79 -15.15 -24.82
C ASP A 310 -18.45 -14.82 -24.08
N PHE A 311 -18.41 -13.77 -23.29
CA PHE A 311 -17.21 -13.39 -22.56
C PHE A 311 -17.10 -14.15 -21.23
N ALA A 312 -15.91 -14.60 -20.88
CA ALA A 312 -15.65 -15.28 -19.62
C ALA A 312 -16.11 -14.45 -18.40
N SER A 313 -16.00 -13.12 -18.45
CA SER A 313 -16.48 -12.21 -17.43
C SER A 313 -17.99 -12.23 -17.17
N GLN A 314 -18.79 -12.85 -18.04
CA GLN A 314 -20.23 -12.96 -17.89
C GLN A 314 -20.68 -14.24 -17.18
N ILE A 315 -19.78 -15.23 -17.05
CA ILE A 315 -20.05 -16.50 -16.39
C ILE A 315 -19.18 -16.74 -15.17
N SER A 316 -18.07 -16.02 -15.03
CA SER A 316 -17.17 -16.14 -13.91
C SER A 316 -17.57 -15.17 -12.78
N SER A 317 -17.30 -15.58 -11.55
CA SER A 317 -17.48 -14.74 -10.36
C SER A 317 -16.64 -13.47 -10.43
N LEU A 318 -17.02 -12.48 -9.61
CA LEU A 318 -16.28 -11.23 -9.48
C LEU A 318 -14.84 -11.46 -9.04
N GLN A 319 -14.60 -12.42 -8.11
CA GLN A 319 -13.24 -12.73 -7.66
C GLN A 319 -12.35 -13.21 -8.80
N VAL A 320 -12.88 -14.01 -9.74
CA VAL A 320 -12.13 -14.47 -10.92
C VAL A 320 -11.76 -13.28 -11.80
N ASN A 321 -12.69 -12.34 -11.99
CA ASN A 321 -12.45 -11.12 -12.77
C ASN A 321 -11.47 -10.17 -12.05
N PHE A 322 -11.61 -9.98 -10.75
CA PHE A 322 -10.66 -9.16 -9.96
C PHE A 322 -9.25 -9.77 -9.99
N ALA A 323 -9.15 -11.10 -9.82
CA ALA A 323 -7.88 -11.80 -9.96
C ALA A 323 -7.29 -11.66 -11.37
N ALA A 324 -8.12 -11.74 -12.40
CA ALA A 324 -7.70 -11.55 -13.79
C ALA A 324 -7.19 -10.13 -14.05
N PHE A 325 -7.90 -9.11 -13.56
CA PHE A 325 -7.44 -7.72 -13.64
C PHE A 325 -6.04 -7.57 -13.01
N MET A 326 -5.87 -8.00 -11.75
CA MET A 326 -4.58 -7.90 -11.04
C MET A 326 -3.48 -8.72 -11.72
N ARG A 327 -3.82 -9.88 -12.28
CA ARG A 327 -2.88 -10.80 -12.95
C ARG A 327 -2.36 -10.25 -14.27
N LEU A 328 -3.23 -9.60 -15.04
CA LEU A 328 -2.94 -9.10 -16.37
C LEU A 328 -2.56 -7.62 -16.41
N ASN A 329 -2.52 -6.97 -15.25
CA ASN A 329 -2.13 -5.57 -15.12
C ASN A 329 -0.60 -5.42 -15.22
N ALA A 330 -0.14 -4.49 -16.05
CA ALA A 330 1.28 -4.29 -16.32
C ALA A 330 2.07 -3.82 -15.10
N VAL A 331 3.38 -4.05 -15.13
CA VAL A 331 4.33 -3.41 -14.21
C VAL A 331 4.40 -1.92 -14.53
N PRO A 332 4.41 -1.03 -13.53
CA PRO A 332 4.64 0.39 -13.74
C PRO A 332 5.96 0.66 -14.47
N VAL A 333 5.92 1.60 -15.40
CA VAL A 333 7.09 2.00 -16.19
C VAL A 333 7.76 3.21 -15.53
N PRO A 334 9.03 3.11 -15.08
CA PRO A 334 9.77 4.23 -14.56
C PRO A 334 9.94 5.34 -15.62
N VAL A 335 10.08 6.59 -15.17
CA VAL A 335 10.52 7.64 -16.08
C VAL A 335 12.02 7.50 -16.37
N PRO A 336 12.55 8.02 -17.49
CA PRO A 336 13.97 8.04 -17.76
C PRO A 336 14.76 8.66 -16.61
N PHE A 337 15.78 7.97 -16.13
CA PHE A 337 16.57 8.44 -15.00
C PHE A 337 17.41 9.66 -15.39
N THR A 338 17.32 10.71 -14.59
CA THR A 338 18.29 11.81 -14.62
C THR A 338 19.64 11.32 -14.09
N PRO A 339 20.75 12.05 -14.34
CA PRO A 339 22.05 11.70 -13.73
C PRO A 339 21.98 11.55 -12.20
N SER A 340 21.20 12.39 -11.52
CA SER A 340 20.96 12.29 -10.08
C SER A 340 20.21 10.99 -9.71
N ALA A 341 19.13 10.63 -10.42
CA ALA A 341 18.40 9.40 -10.18
C ALA A 341 19.27 8.14 -10.44
N ALA A 342 20.10 8.16 -11.50
CA ALA A 342 21.01 7.06 -11.78
C ALA A 342 22.10 6.91 -10.69
N ASN A 343 22.65 8.02 -10.19
CA ASN A 343 23.56 8.00 -9.04
C ASN A 343 22.82 7.51 -7.78
N GLY A 344 21.56 7.94 -7.60
CA GLY A 344 20.70 7.49 -6.50
C GLY A 344 20.48 5.98 -6.50
N GLN A 345 20.26 5.35 -7.66
CA GLN A 345 20.17 3.89 -7.78
C GLN A 345 21.47 3.19 -7.37
N ALA A 346 22.62 3.70 -7.82
CA ALA A 346 23.91 3.16 -7.43
C ALA A 346 24.16 3.25 -5.91
N LEU A 347 23.78 4.38 -5.30
CA LEU A 347 23.86 4.59 -3.85
C LEU A 347 22.88 3.69 -3.10
N PHE A 348 21.63 3.55 -3.55
CA PHE A 348 20.62 2.64 -3.02
C PHE A 348 21.16 1.21 -2.92
N ASN A 349 21.83 0.75 -3.97
CA ASN A 349 22.47 -0.56 -4.00
C ASN A 349 23.65 -0.64 -3.01
N SER A 350 24.52 0.36 -2.99
CA SER A 350 25.77 0.33 -2.23
C SER A 350 25.56 0.39 -0.71
N ILE A 351 24.54 1.07 -0.22
CA ILE A 351 24.26 1.17 1.23
C ILE A 351 23.43 0.01 1.77
N GLY A 352 22.90 -0.87 0.88
CA GLY A 352 22.24 -2.11 1.26
C GLY A 352 20.73 -2.13 1.13
N CYS A 353 20.05 -1.09 0.60
CA CYS A 353 18.60 -1.11 0.38
C CYS A 353 18.17 -2.27 -0.53
N VAL A 354 18.97 -2.59 -1.54
CA VAL A 354 18.74 -3.68 -2.51
C VAL A 354 18.72 -5.07 -1.86
N LEU A 355 19.21 -5.24 -0.64
CA LEU A 355 19.25 -6.53 0.04
C LEU A 355 17.86 -7.03 0.48
N CYS A 356 16.91 -6.12 0.69
CA CYS A 356 15.48 -6.39 0.84
C CYS A 356 14.73 -5.99 -0.44
N HIS A 357 15.01 -4.81 -0.96
CA HIS A 357 14.41 -4.29 -2.19
C HIS A 357 15.14 -4.81 -3.45
N SER A 358 15.10 -6.14 -3.63
CA SER A 358 15.76 -6.84 -4.75
C SER A 358 15.25 -6.36 -6.10
N ASP A 359 16.16 -6.15 -7.03
CA ASP A 359 15.87 -5.56 -8.33
C ASP A 359 15.64 -6.60 -9.45
N LYS A 360 15.64 -7.90 -9.14
CA LYS A 360 15.56 -8.94 -10.17
C LYS A 360 14.89 -10.23 -9.70
N LEU A 361 13.77 -10.55 -10.34
CA LEU A 361 13.09 -11.84 -10.22
C LEU A 361 12.69 -12.34 -11.61
N THR A 362 12.47 -13.66 -11.75
CA THR A 362 12.11 -14.28 -13.04
C THR A 362 10.91 -15.19 -12.85
N THR A 363 9.93 -15.07 -13.76
CA THR A 363 8.71 -15.89 -13.75
C THR A 363 8.95 -17.31 -14.29
N ALA A 364 8.10 -18.24 -13.87
CA ALA A 364 7.97 -19.57 -14.50
C ALA A 364 7.29 -19.49 -15.88
N LYS A 365 7.02 -20.64 -16.49
CA LYS A 365 6.12 -20.72 -17.65
C LYS A 365 4.75 -20.19 -17.28
N SER A 366 4.11 -19.48 -18.18
CA SER A 366 2.78 -18.91 -17.99
C SER A 366 1.84 -19.33 -19.12
N PRO A 367 0.55 -19.54 -18.85
CA PRO A 367 -0.45 -19.69 -19.91
C PRO A 367 -0.71 -18.36 -20.65
N PHE A 368 -0.39 -17.22 -20.04
CA PHE A 368 -0.59 -15.90 -20.63
C PHE A 368 0.61 -15.47 -21.48
N THR A 369 0.31 -14.88 -22.64
CA THR A 369 1.32 -14.52 -23.66
C THR A 369 2.33 -13.50 -23.10
N GLY A 370 3.61 -13.84 -23.20
CA GLY A 370 4.72 -12.97 -22.78
C GLY A 370 4.93 -12.85 -21.26
N MET A 371 4.17 -13.56 -20.44
CA MET A 371 4.34 -13.53 -18.99
C MET A 371 5.24 -14.66 -18.47
N GLY A 372 5.62 -15.63 -19.30
CA GLY A 372 6.50 -16.75 -18.91
C GLY A 372 7.96 -16.49 -19.21
N GLY A 373 8.87 -16.86 -18.27
CA GLY A 373 10.30 -16.66 -18.40
C GLY A 373 10.71 -15.17 -18.40
N PHE A 374 9.83 -14.30 -17.94
CA PHE A 374 10.03 -12.86 -17.94
C PHE A 374 10.80 -12.42 -16.69
N THR A 375 11.88 -11.66 -16.90
CA THR A 375 12.65 -11.06 -15.80
C THR A 375 12.15 -9.65 -15.57
N TYR A 376 11.81 -9.32 -14.30
CA TYR A 376 11.24 -8.06 -13.92
C TYR A 376 11.92 -7.48 -12.67
N GLN A 377 11.73 -6.18 -12.43
CA GLN A 377 12.37 -5.41 -11.36
C GLN A 377 11.31 -4.94 -10.35
N PRO A 378 10.99 -5.74 -9.32
CA PRO A 378 9.98 -5.36 -8.33
C PRO A 378 10.53 -4.39 -7.29
N PHE A 379 11.83 -4.35 -7.08
CA PHE A 379 12.46 -3.76 -5.90
C PHE A 379 11.84 -4.30 -4.61
N SER A 380 11.78 -5.64 -4.53
CA SER A 380 11.24 -6.41 -3.42
C SER A 380 11.72 -7.85 -3.50
N ASP A 381 12.04 -8.46 -2.36
CA ASP A 381 12.29 -9.89 -2.22
C ASP A 381 11.02 -10.67 -1.82
N PHE A 382 9.92 -9.96 -1.53
CA PHE A 382 8.65 -10.49 -1.03
C PHE A 382 8.76 -11.28 0.29
N ALA A 383 9.90 -11.21 0.96
CA ALA A 383 10.09 -11.80 2.28
C ALA A 383 9.48 -10.92 3.38
N LEU A 384 9.20 -11.54 4.52
CA LEU A 384 8.89 -10.87 5.77
C LEU A 384 10.18 -10.44 6.44
N HIS A 385 10.19 -9.23 6.98
CA HIS A 385 11.29 -8.72 7.80
C HIS A 385 10.73 -8.14 9.09
N HIS A 386 11.47 -8.33 10.18
CA HIS A 386 11.18 -7.65 11.44
C HIS A 386 11.46 -6.15 11.28
N MET A 387 10.43 -5.33 11.49
CA MET A 387 10.50 -3.87 11.42
C MET A 387 10.53 -3.21 12.81
N GLY A 388 10.45 -4.01 13.85
CA GLY A 388 10.50 -3.57 15.25
C GLY A 388 9.33 -2.68 15.64
N SER A 389 9.39 -2.10 16.86
CA SER A 389 8.29 -1.37 17.48
C SER A 389 7.80 -0.14 16.73
N THR A 390 8.64 0.47 15.89
CA THR A 390 8.25 1.68 15.12
C THR A 390 7.13 1.38 14.12
N LEU A 391 7.14 0.20 13.51
CA LEU A 391 6.17 -0.20 12.48
C LEU A 391 5.25 -1.35 12.92
N ALA A 392 5.50 -1.97 14.08
CA ALA A 392 4.63 -3.03 14.59
C ALA A 392 3.17 -2.58 14.68
N ASP A 393 2.27 -3.45 14.21
CA ASP A 393 0.81 -3.25 14.28
C ASP A 393 0.13 -4.16 15.32
N GLY A 394 0.87 -5.03 15.98
CA GLY A 394 0.32 -5.95 16.99
C GLY A 394 -0.49 -7.13 16.41
N VAL A 395 -0.62 -7.23 15.08
CA VAL A 395 -1.45 -8.22 14.40
C VAL A 395 -0.60 -9.34 13.80
N THR A 396 -1.02 -10.57 14.00
CA THR A 396 -0.44 -11.77 13.38
C THR A 396 -1.32 -12.24 12.22
N GLN A 397 -0.71 -12.60 11.07
CA GLN A 397 -1.42 -13.17 9.92
C GLN A 397 -0.63 -14.33 9.31
N GLY A 398 -1.18 -15.55 9.36
CA GLY A 398 -0.42 -16.74 9.07
C GLY A 398 0.78 -16.84 10.03
N ASP A 399 1.97 -17.06 9.49
CA ASP A 399 3.20 -17.08 10.28
C ASP A 399 3.80 -15.71 10.55
N ALA A 400 3.29 -14.64 9.91
CA ALA A 400 3.82 -13.29 10.09
C ALA A 400 3.44 -12.70 11.44
N GLY A 401 4.44 -12.36 12.25
CA GLY A 401 4.30 -11.80 13.59
C GLY A 401 3.90 -10.32 13.61
N PRO A 402 3.71 -9.76 14.82
CA PRO A 402 3.18 -8.39 15.01
C PRO A 402 4.00 -7.28 14.38
N ASP A 403 5.31 -7.45 14.24
CA ASP A 403 6.24 -6.46 13.69
C ASP A 403 6.84 -6.88 12.32
N GLU A 404 6.38 -8.01 11.79
CA GLU A 404 6.85 -8.51 10.51
C GLU A 404 5.98 -8.01 9.36
N PHE A 405 6.62 -7.48 8.34
CA PHE A 405 5.98 -7.01 7.12
C PHE A 405 6.71 -7.50 5.88
N ARG A 406 5.93 -7.80 4.85
CA ARG A 406 6.47 -8.12 3.53
C ARG A 406 7.13 -6.88 2.92
N THR A 407 8.32 -7.04 2.36
CA THR A 407 8.94 -5.99 1.55
C THR A 407 7.98 -5.55 0.44
N ALA A 408 7.50 -4.32 0.51
CA ALA A 408 6.61 -3.79 -0.51
C ALA A 408 7.39 -3.51 -1.80
N PRO A 409 6.85 -3.84 -2.99
CA PRO A 409 7.43 -3.42 -4.26
C PRO A 409 7.54 -1.90 -4.33
N LEU A 410 8.67 -1.40 -4.88
CA LEU A 410 8.89 0.03 -5.06
C LEU A 410 8.55 0.52 -6.47
N TRP A 411 8.19 -0.36 -7.41
CA TRP A 411 7.66 0.09 -8.69
C TRP A 411 6.43 0.98 -8.50
N GLY A 412 6.37 2.09 -9.24
CA GLY A 412 5.31 3.09 -9.10
C GLY A 412 5.34 3.91 -7.81
N VAL A 413 6.38 3.75 -6.95
CA VAL A 413 6.51 4.52 -5.70
C VAL A 413 6.66 6.02 -5.97
N GLY A 414 7.14 6.39 -7.14
CA GLY A 414 7.34 7.78 -7.53
C GLY A 414 6.07 8.63 -7.54
N GLN A 415 4.92 8.03 -7.77
CA GLN A 415 3.62 8.70 -7.78
C GLN A 415 2.76 8.36 -6.57
N ARG A 416 3.21 7.47 -5.68
CA ARG A 416 2.47 7.12 -4.46
C ARG A 416 2.39 8.32 -3.50
N LEU A 417 1.22 8.53 -2.90
CA LEU A 417 0.94 9.63 -1.98
C LEU A 417 1.24 9.26 -0.53
N PHE A 418 0.84 8.06 -0.11
CA PHE A 418 0.93 7.61 1.27
C PHE A 418 1.86 6.41 1.39
N PHE A 419 2.70 6.41 2.42
CA PHE A 419 3.72 5.39 2.66
C PHE A 419 3.50 4.67 3.97
N MET A 420 4.16 3.52 4.13
CA MET A 420 4.02 2.49 5.14
C MET A 420 2.66 1.76 5.01
N HIS A 421 2.50 0.68 5.78
CA HIS A 421 1.29 -0.15 5.73
C HIS A 421 0.02 0.60 6.15
N ASP A 422 0.15 1.64 6.95
CA ASP A 422 -0.94 2.42 7.53
C ASP A 422 -1.09 3.85 6.97
N GLY A 423 -0.24 4.22 6.01
CA GLY A 423 -0.31 5.53 5.37
C GLY A 423 0.11 6.71 6.25
N ARG A 424 0.92 6.45 7.30
CA ARG A 424 1.29 7.46 8.32
C ARG A 424 2.16 8.60 7.83
N THR A 425 2.67 8.56 6.62
CA THR A 425 3.50 9.63 6.05
C THR A 425 3.31 9.76 4.55
N THR A 426 3.49 10.97 4.06
CA THR A 426 3.52 11.32 2.63
C THR A 426 4.93 11.67 2.15
N ASP A 427 5.91 11.64 3.04
CA ASP A 427 7.30 12.04 2.83
C ASP A 427 8.21 10.80 2.75
N LEU A 428 8.92 10.61 1.64
CA LEU A 428 9.83 9.47 1.42
C LEU A 428 11.01 9.47 2.40
N LEU A 429 11.54 10.64 2.75
CA LEU A 429 12.65 10.72 3.70
C LEU A 429 12.21 10.23 5.08
N LYS A 430 10.99 10.62 5.49
CA LYS A 430 10.37 10.12 6.71
C LYS A 430 10.05 8.63 6.62
N ALA A 431 9.59 8.15 5.46
CA ALA A 431 9.37 6.72 5.24
C ALA A 431 10.66 5.91 5.42
N ILE A 432 11.79 6.36 4.83
CA ILE A 432 13.10 5.74 5.05
C ILE A 432 13.46 5.71 6.54
N ARG A 433 13.27 6.83 7.25
CA ARG A 433 13.55 6.92 8.69
C ARG A 433 12.70 5.97 9.52
N LEU A 434 11.43 5.77 9.14
CA LEU A 434 10.49 4.88 9.83
C LEU A 434 10.86 3.39 9.72
N HIS A 435 11.72 3.01 8.78
CA HIS A 435 12.28 1.65 8.73
C HIS A 435 13.22 1.35 9.91
N SER A 436 13.69 2.36 10.65
CA SER A 436 14.53 2.16 11.81
C SER A 436 13.71 2.04 13.09
N SER A 437 14.01 1.03 13.86
CA SER A 437 13.47 0.82 15.20
C SER A 437 14.59 0.32 16.12
N PRO A 438 15.07 1.15 17.08
CA PRO A 438 16.14 0.75 17.99
C PRO A 438 15.79 -0.49 18.78
N ALA A 439 16.78 -1.35 19.04
CA ALA A 439 16.61 -2.58 19.83
C ALA A 439 16.14 -2.33 21.29
N ALA A 440 16.38 -1.12 21.82
CA ALA A 440 15.90 -0.72 23.13
C ALA A 440 14.37 -0.58 23.23
N ASN A 441 13.70 -0.46 22.08
CA ASN A 441 12.23 -0.33 22.02
C ASN A 441 11.62 -1.70 21.70
N CYS A 442 11.74 -2.64 22.63
CA CYS A 442 11.11 -3.95 22.47
C CYS A 442 9.60 -3.86 22.73
N ILE A 443 8.82 -4.58 21.92
CA ILE A 443 7.41 -4.86 22.19
C ILE A 443 7.32 -6.24 22.84
N ASN A 444 6.66 -6.30 23.98
CA ASN A 444 6.28 -7.56 24.62
C ASN A 444 4.81 -7.86 24.26
N THR A 445 4.60 -8.89 23.48
CA THR A 445 3.25 -9.36 23.14
C THR A 445 2.99 -10.70 23.83
N THR A 446 1.88 -10.78 24.57
CA THR A 446 1.41 -12.05 25.12
C THR A 446 0.41 -12.66 24.14
N ALA A 447 0.78 -13.78 23.54
CA ALA A 447 -0.11 -14.51 22.66
C ALA A 447 -1.05 -15.42 23.47
N THR A 448 -2.29 -15.49 23.04
CA THR A 448 -3.31 -16.40 23.62
C THR A 448 -3.52 -17.67 22.80
N GLN A 449 -2.87 -17.76 21.64
CA GLN A 449 -2.90 -18.91 20.72
C GLN A 449 -1.49 -19.34 20.34
N ASN A 450 -1.36 -20.57 19.82
CA ASN A 450 -0.10 -21.01 19.22
C ASN A 450 0.27 -20.09 18.04
N PHE A 451 1.53 -19.69 17.99
CA PHE A 451 2.06 -18.87 16.90
C PHE A 451 3.52 -19.25 16.61
N THR A 452 4.01 -18.86 15.44
CA THR A 452 5.37 -19.16 15.01
C THR A 452 6.14 -17.85 14.79
N VAL A 453 7.35 -17.76 15.33
CA VAL A 453 8.26 -16.63 15.12
C VAL A 453 9.58 -17.18 14.61
N ASN A 454 10.03 -16.71 13.47
CA ASN A 454 11.27 -17.17 12.81
C ASN A 454 11.34 -18.71 12.65
N GLY A 455 10.21 -19.33 12.33
CA GLY A 455 10.11 -20.80 12.22
C GLY A 455 10.07 -21.56 13.54
N VAL A 456 10.05 -20.88 14.68
CA VAL A 456 9.94 -21.49 16.01
C VAL A 456 8.51 -21.39 16.50
N ALA A 457 7.91 -22.53 16.82
CA ALA A 457 6.56 -22.61 17.40
C ALA A 457 6.57 -22.12 18.85
N HIS A 458 5.61 -21.27 19.19
CA HIS A 458 5.39 -20.75 20.53
C HIS A 458 4.02 -21.16 21.04
N ALA A 459 3.95 -21.54 22.31
CA ALA A 459 2.70 -21.90 22.98
C ALA A 459 1.88 -20.63 23.33
N PRO A 460 0.55 -20.78 23.58
CA PRO A 460 -0.25 -19.72 24.15
C PRO A 460 0.37 -19.16 25.42
N SER A 461 0.17 -17.89 25.70
CA SER A 461 0.76 -17.15 26.82
C SER A 461 2.30 -16.98 26.78
N THR A 462 2.97 -17.33 25.69
CA THR A 462 4.38 -17.01 25.52
C THR A 462 4.56 -15.51 25.28
N ILE A 463 5.43 -14.88 26.08
CA ILE A 463 5.82 -13.49 25.84
C ILE A 463 6.85 -13.48 24.71
N VAL A 464 6.56 -12.77 23.63
CA VAL A 464 7.49 -12.59 22.52
C VAL A 464 8.03 -11.18 22.55
N ASN A 465 9.35 -11.07 22.63
CA ASN A 465 10.06 -9.80 22.60
C ASN A 465 10.51 -9.52 21.16
N PHE A 466 9.94 -8.48 20.54
CA PHE A 466 10.38 -7.98 19.24
C PHE A 466 11.26 -6.76 19.46
N CYS A 467 12.53 -6.86 19.09
CA CYS A 467 13.51 -5.83 19.36
C CYS A 467 14.24 -5.42 18.09
N GLY A 468 14.09 -4.16 17.76
CA GLY A 468 14.79 -3.57 16.64
C GLY A 468 14.22 -3.93 15.26
N SER A 469 14.76 -3.29 14.25
CA SER A 469 14.43 -3.51 12.85
C SER A 469 15.63 -4.09 12.09
N GLU A 470 15.38 -5.03 11.20
CA GLU A 470 16.42 -5.56 10.28
C GLU A 470 16.96 -4.47 9.35
N ALA A 471 16.24 -3.38 9.14
CA ALA A 471 16.69 -2.25 8.32
C ALA A 471 17.58 -1.24 9.08
N ASN A 472 17.82 -1.39 10.39
CA ASN A 472 18.52 -0.39 11.20
C ASN A 472 19.88 0.00 10.64
N ALA A 473 20.70 -0.96 10.24
CA ALA A 473 22.06 -0.68 9.74
C ALA A 473 22.01 0.06 8.39
N VAL A 474 21.08 -0.32 7.50
CA VAL A 474 20.89 0.34 6.20
C VAL A 474 20.43 1.77 6.38
N VAL A 475 19.44 2.00 7.27
CA VAL A 475 18.95 3.34 7.59
C VAL A 475 20.05 4.18 8.23
N ASN A 476 20.84 3.61 9.13
CA ASN A 476 21.99 4.29 9.70
C ASN A 476 23.00 4.69 8.60
N ASN A 477 23.35 3.78 7.67
CA ASN A 477 24.20 4.10 6.53
C ASN A 477 23.65 5.27 5.70
N PHE A 478 22.34 5.28 5.42
CA PHE A 478 21.71 6.38 4.70
C PHE A 478 21.92 7.73 5.40
N PHE A 479 21.76 7.81 6.72
CA PHE A 479 21.80 9.10 7.43
C PHE A 479 23.21 9.52 7.85
N THR A 480 24.16 8.58 8.06
CA THR A 480 25.47 8.87 8.62
C THR A 480 26.61 8.83 7.61
N THR A 481 26.51 7.97 6.57
CA THR A 481 27.59 7.81 5.58
C THR A 481 27.39 8.66 4.31
N LEU A 482 26.12 8.96 3.96
CA LEU A 482 25.81 9.73 2.77
C LEU A 482 25.75 11.23 3.07
N THR A 483 26.26 12.04 2.14
CA THR A 483 26.08 13.48 2.15
C THR A 483 24.61 13.85 1.87
N PRO A 484 24.14 15.08 2.22
CA PRO A 484 22.79 15.52 1.86
C PRO A 484 22.46 15.42 0.37
N ALA A 485 23.43 15.71 -0.52
CA ALA A 485 23.26 15.58 -1.96
C ALA A 485 23.07 14.13 -2.39
N GLN A 486 23.84 13.21 -1.85
CA GLN A 486 23.70 11.78 -2.14
C GLN A 486 22.38 11.19 -1.63
N ARG A 487 21.89 11.64 -0.48
CA ARG A 487 20.55 11.28 0.00
C ARG A 487 19.47 11.82 -0.94
N GLN A 488 19.64 13.06 -1.45
CA GLN A 488 18.72 13.63 -2.44
C GLN A 488 18.71 12.80 -3.73
N ASP A 489 19.86 12.30 -4.18
CA ASP A 489 19.94 11.44 -5.36
C ASP A 489 19.09 10.16 -5.19
N ILE A 490 19.13 9.52 -4.00
CA ILE A 490 18.27 8.37 -3.70
C ILE A 490 16.78 8.75 -3.72
N LEU A 491 16.39 9.90 -3.16
CA LEU A 491 15.00 10.36 -3.23
C LEU A 491 14.55 10.61 -4.67
N ASN A 492 15.42 11.19 -5.50
CA ASN A 492 15.15 11.42 -6.92
C ASN A 492 15.04 10.08 -7.69
N PHE A 493 15.85 9.08 -7.35
CA PHE A 493 15.71 7.72 -7.90
C PHE A 493 14.34 7.13 -7.54
N LEU A 494 13.96 7.12 -6.26
CA LEU A 494 12.68 6.58 -5.81
C LEU A 494 11.48 7.31 -6.46
N ARG A 495 11.57 8.62 -6.63
CA ARG A 495 10.53 9.41 -7.31
C ARG A 495 10.51 9.19 -8.83
N SER A 496 11.54 8.57 -9.40
CA SER A 496 11.59 8.19 -10.82
C SER A 496 10.96 6.82 -11.10
N LEU A 497 10.77 5.98 -10.09
CA LEU A 497 10.10 4.67 -10.18
C LEU A 497 8.54 4.82 -10.26
#